data_b47b07ac6780f5f580b2c0407b487d6c
#
_entry.id   b47b07ac6780f5f580b2c0407b487d6c
#
_cell.length_a   1.000
_cell.length_b   1.000
_cell.length_c   1.000
_cell.angle_alpha   90.00
_cell.angle_beta   90.00
_cell.angle_gamma   90.00
#
_symmetry.space_group_name_H-M   'P 1'
#
loop_
_entity.id
_entity.type
_entity.pdbx_description
1 polymer ?
#
loop_
_entity_poly.entity_id
_entity_poly.type
_entity_poly.pdbx_seq_one_letter_code
_entity_poly.pdbx_strand_id
1 'polypeptide(L)'
;MSAIVFLLLIAISIGLIYLIHRYFGKSQFYLIAVIYSILSFLMSFKLIKVFGVNINASVIFSSGLLIILYYFINRYGKSEIKRLIMAIFVSTFVSGCFLMLNTFMIPSIYDNNAPFYQNLVLDNLAIVILYPISLFITLLLSSYCFELLKNEDKNRLIKTLVTIIGLMFIDTFIFIYFSYAILIRFDIAIVIALDNYLVKAIIMVVYILIINKVFKIRKVK
;
A
#
# COMPACT_ATOMS: atom_id res chain seq x y z
N MET A 1 15.03 -18.22 0.58
CA MET A 1 13.72 -18.42 -0.12
C MET A 1 12.83 -17.17 -0.06
N SER A 2 12.62 -16.55 1.10
CA SER A 2 11.76 -15.35 1.24
C SER A 2 12.19 -14.15 0.39
N ALA A 3 13.50 -13.88 0.25
CA ALA A 3 14.01 -12.77 -0.55
C ALA A 3 13.71 -12.91 -2.06
N ILE A 4 13.84 -14.13 -2.61
CA ILE A 4 13.53 -14.39 -4.02
C ILE A 4 12.05 -14.19 -4.29
N VAL A 5 11.17 -14.72 -3.42
CA VAL A 5 9.72 -14.56 -3.55
C VAL A 5 9.34 -13.08 -3.44
N PHE A 6 9.98 -12.34 -2.53
CA PHE A 6 9.76 -10.91 -2.37
C PHE A 6 10.13 -10.11 -3.63
N LEU A 7 11.29 -10.38 -4.22
CA LEU A 7 11.72 -9.74 -5.47
C LEU A 7 10.80 -10.10 -6.65
N LEU A 8 10.33 -11.34 -6.73
CA LEU A 8 9.36 -11.77 -7.72
C LEU A 8 8.03 -11.03 -7.59
N LEU A 9 7.54 -10.85 -6.37
CA LEU A 9 6.30 -10.09 -6.13
C LEU A 9 6.45 -8.61 -6.54
N ILE A 10 7.61 -7.99 -6.28
CA ILE A 10 7.91 -6.64 -6.77
C ILE A 10 7.90 -6.60 -8.31
N ALA A 11 8.57 -7.54 -8.95
CA ALA A 11 8.62 -7.61 -10.42
C ALA A 11 7.22 -7.82 -11.04
N ILE A 12 6.41 -8.69 -10.46
CA ILE A 12 5.02 -8.92 -10.88
C ILE A 12 4.20 -7.64 -10.69
N SER A 13 4.34 -6.96 -9.54
CA SER A 13 3.63 -5.71 -9.25
C SER A 13 3.97 -4.63 -10.29
N ILE A 14 5.24 -4.42 -10.60
CA ILE A 14 5.68 -3.48 -11.63
C ILE A 14 5.12 -3.88 -13.01
N GLY A 15 5.20 -5.16 -13.35
CA GLY A 15 4.71 -5.72 -14.61
C GLY A 15 3.21 -5.50 -14.80
N LEU A 16 2.41 -5.72 -13.75
CA LEU A 16 0.97 -5.48 -13.79
C LEU A 16 0.63 -4.00 -14.01
N ILE A 17 1.29 -3.09 -13.28
CA ILE A 17 1.08 -1.65 -13.46
C ILE A 17 1.45 -1.23 -14.89
N TYR A 18 2.56 -1.77 -15.43
CA TYR A 18 2.99 -1.50 -16.81
C TYR A 18 2.00 -2.02 -17.85
N LEU A 19 1.53 -3.27 -17.73
CA LEU A 19 0.58 -3.87 -18.65
C LEU A 19 -0.73 -3.06 -18.70
N ILE A 20 -1.24 -2.65 -17.53
CA ILE A 20 -2.45 -1.86 -17.43
C ILE A 20 -2.26 -0.48 -18.08
N HIS A 21 -1.11 0.14 -17.85
CA HIS A 21 -0.80 1.42 -18.51
C HIS A 21 -0.80 1.31 -20.03
N ARG A 22 -0.23 0.22 -20.57
CA ARG A 22 0.00 0.07 -22.01
C ARG A 22 -1.26 -0.34 -22.76
N TYR A 23 -2.05 -1.26 -22.21
CA TYR A 23 -3.14 -1.92 -22.93
C TYR A 23 -4.53 -1.51 -22.49
N PHE A 24 -4.65 -0.85 -21.33
CA PHE A 24 -5.94 -0.60 -20.72
C PHE A 24 -6.15 0.90 -20.42
N GLY A 25 -7.41 1.26 -20.17
CA GLY A 25 -7.83 2.63 -19.92
C GLY A 25 -7.97 2.97 -18.42
N LYS A 26 -8.65 4.07 -18.14
CA LYS A 26 -8.86 4.64 -16.81
C LYS A 26 -9.56 3.67 -15.84
N SER A 27 -10.60 2.96 -16.29
CA SER A 27 -11.38 2.04 -15.44
C SER A 27 -10.54 0.89 -14.88
N GLN A 28 -9.58 0.40 -15.65
CA GLN A 28 -8.70 -0.67 -15.22
C GLN A 28 -7.68 -0.21 -14.16
N PHE A 29 -7.31 1.08 -14.16
CA PHE A 29 -6.53 1.64 -13.06
C PHE A 29 -7.31 1.67 -11.74
N TYR A 30 -8.61 1.94 -11.77
CA TYR A 30 -9.45 1.79 -10.58
C TYR A 30 -9.47 0.34 -10.09
N LEU A 31 -9.67 -0.61 -11.00
CA LEU A 31 -9.71 -2.03 -10.67
C LEU A 31 -8.41 -2.50 -10.01
N ILE A 32 -7.25 -2.20 -10.61
CA ILE A 32 -5.97 -2.62 -10.03
C ILE A 32 -5.68 -1.94 -8.69
N ALA A 33 -6.06 -0.67 -8.53
CA ALA A 33 -5.90 0.02 -7.26
C ALA A 33 -6.75 -0.63 -6.15
N VAL A 34 -7.99 -1.01 -6.44
CA VAL A 34 -8.85 -1.75 -5.52
C VAL A 34 -8.26 -3.13 -5.19
N ILE A 35 -7.80 -3.88 -6.19
CA ILE A 35 -7.14 -5.17 -5.98
C ILE A 35 -5.90 -5.00 -5.10
N TYR A 36 -5.05 -4.02 -5.38
CA TYR A 36 -3.84 -3.77 -4.58
C TYR A 36 -4.18 -3.36 -3.15
N SER A 37 -5.25 -2.60 -2.94
CA SER A 37 -5.67 -2.20 -1.60
C SER A 37 -6.14 -3.40 -0.78
N ILE A 38 -6.91 -4.31 -1.37
CA ILE A 38 -7.37 -5.53 -0.71
C ILE A 38 -6.19 -6.47 -0.44
N LEU A 39 -5.31 -6.70 -1.43
CA LEU A 39 -4.12 -7.53 -1.23
C LEU A 39 -3.19 -6.95 -0.18
N SER A 40 -3.00 -5.64 -0.18
CA SER A 40 -2.18 -4.95 0.82
C SER A 40 -2.78 -5.10 2.22
N PHE A 41 -4.10 -4.98 2.36
CA PHE A 41 -4.80 -5.21 3.60
C PHE A 41 -4.64 -6.66 4.09
N LEU A 42 -4.90 -7.66 3.23
CA LEU A 42 -4.75 -9.07 3.60
C LEU A 42 -3.30 -9.43 3.97
N MET A 43 -2.32 -8.85 3.29
CA MET A 43 -0.91 -9.06 3.60
C MET A 43 -0.44 -8.29 4.84
N SER A 44 -1.21 -7.32 5.33
CA SER A 44 -0.85 -6.55 6.52
C SER A 44 -0.86 -7.35 7.82
N PHE A 45 -1.51 -8.50 7.84
CA PHE A 45 -1.49 -9.44 8.97
C PHE A 45 -0.19 -10.23 9.11
N LYS A 46 0.70 -10.16 8.11
CA LYS A 46 1.90 -11.00 8.07
C LYS A 46 3.18 -10.18 8.16
N LEU A 47 4.00 -10.48 9.17
CA LEU A 47 5.40 -10.07 9.23
C LEU A 47 6.26 -11.12 8.52
N ILE A 48 7.20 -10.66 7.72
CA ILE A 48 8.15 -11.50 6.98
C ILE A 48 9.58 -11.01 7.25
N LYS A 49 10.53 -11.93 7.24
CA LYS A 49 11.95 -11.60 7.32
C LYS A 49 12.59 -11.64 5.92
N VAL A 50 13.09 -10.49 5.47
CA VAL A 50 13.71 -10.32 4.15
C VAL A 50 15.03 -9.59 4.33
N PHE A 51 16.12 -10.13 3.78
CA PHE A 51 17.48 -9.56 3.92
C PHE A 51 17.91 -9.26 5.37
N GLY A 52 17.40 -10.03 6.33
CA GLY A 52 17.73 -9.87 7.75
C GLY A 52 16.83 -8.93 8.53
N VAL A 53 16.00 -8.11 7.87
CA VAL A 53 15.06 -7.15 8.49
C VAL A 53 13.63 -7.71 8.57
N ASN A 54 12.86 -7.27 9.56
CA ASN A 54 11.47 -7.68 9.75
C ASN A 54 10.53 -6.62 9.15
N ILE A 55 9.80 -7.02 8.13
CA ILE A 55 8.90 -6.11 7.42
C ILE A 55 7.49 -6.67 7.34
N ASN A 56 6.52 -5.77 7.20
CA ASN A 56 5.15 -6.16 6.91
C ASN A 56 5.02 -6.54 5.42
N ALA A 57 4.36 -7.66 5.12
CA ALA A 57 4.24 -8.14 3.75
C ALA A 57 3.40 -7.22 2.85
N SER A 58 2.59 -6.32 3.41
CA SER A 58 1.82 -5.32 2.67
C SER A 58 2.66 -4.29 1.92
N VAL A 59 3.95 -4.14 2.28
CA VAL A 59 4.88 -3.13 1.74
C VAL A 59 4.86 -3.06 0.22
N ILE A 60 4.80 -4.20 -0.46
CA ILE A 60 4.84 -4.27 -1.93
C ILE A 60 3.62 -3.59 -2.55
N PHE A 61 2.43 -3.99 -2.09
CA PHE A 61 1.17 -3.51 -2.66
C PHE A 61 0.85 -2.08 -2.22
N SER A 62 1.15 -1.70 -0.98
CA SER A 62 0.98 -0.32 -0.50
C SER A 62 1.89 0.65 -1.25
N SER A 63 3.13 0.26 -1.54
CA SER A 63 4.02 1.03 -2.41
C SER A 63 3.48 1.14 -3.84
N GLY A 64 2.93 0.04 -4.37
CA GLY A 64 2.27 0.03 -5.68
C GLY A 64 1.07 0.98 -5.76
N LEU A 65 0.26 1.08 -4.71
CA LEU A 65 -0.86 2.03 -4.62
C LEU A 65 -0.41 3.48 -4.74
N LEU A 66 0.67 3.86 -4.06
CA LEU A 66 1.19 5.23 -4.13
C LEU A 66 1.71 5.58 -5.52
N ILE A 67 2.30 4.61 -6.21
CA ILE A 67 2.72 4.77 -7.60
C ILE A 67 1.53 4.93 -8.53
N ILE A 68 0.50 4.11 -8.36
CA ILE A 68 -0.74 4.24 -9.12
C ILE A 68 -1.35 5.63 -8.89
N LEU A 69 -1.38 6.10 -7.65
CA LEU A 69 -1.87 7.43 -7.31
C LEU A 69 -1.05 8.54 -7.98
N TYR A 70 0.29 8.47 -7.89
CA TYR A 70 1.19 9.42 -8.55
C TYR A 70 0.95 9.49 -10.07
N TYR A 71 0.85 8.34 -10.72
CA TYR A 71 0.56 8.26 -12.14
C TYR A 71 -0.83 8.85 -12.47
N PHE A 72 -1.81 8.49 -11.68
CA PHE A 72 -3.21 8.89 -11.89
C PHE A 72 -3.41 10.40 -11.78
N ILE A 73 -2.77 11.06 -10.81
CA ILE A 73 -2.75 12.52 -10.64
C ILE A 73 -2.21 13.22 -11.88
N ASN A 74 -1.10 12.69 -12.39
CA ASN A 74 -0.46 13.29 -13.55
C ASN A 74 -1.28 13.18 -14.84
N ARG A 75 -2.14 12.16 -14.94
CA ARG A 75 -2.87 11.86 -16.17
C ARG A 75 -4.34 12.30 -16.15
N TYR A 76 -5.05 12.17 -15.04
CA TYR A 76 -6.50 12.33 -14.99
C TYR A 76 -7.01 13.49 -14.14
N GLY A 77 -6.16 14.08 -13.32
CA GLY A 77 -6.50 15.28 -12.54
C GLY A 77 -7.19 14.99 -11.20
N LYS A 78 -7.49 16.07 -10.46
CA LYS A 78 -7.89 16.06 -9.04
C LYS A 78 -9.26 15.40 -8.75
N SER A 79 -10.25 15.62 -9.60
CA SER A 79 -11.61 15.11 -9.36
C SER A 79 -11.64 13.58 -9.35
N GLU A 80 -10.88 12.98 -10.25
CA GLU A 80 -10.81 11.53 -10.39
C GLU A 80 -10.04 10.85 -9.25
N ILE A 81 -9.06 11.55 -8.69
CA ILE A 81 -8.27 11.03 -7.57
C ILE A 81 -9.12 10.86 -6.32
N LYS A 82 -9.96 11.84 -6.02
CA LYS A 82 -10.88 11.72 -4.88
C LYS A 82 -11.74 10.46 -4.99
N ARG A 83 -12.26 10.17 -6.19
CA ARG A 83 -13.03 8.95 -6.46
C ARG A 83 -12.17 7.70 -6.28
N LEU A 84 -10.94 7.72 -6.77
CA LEU A 84 -10.01 6.59 -6.61
C LEU A 84 -9.70 6.32 -5.13
N ILE A 85 -9.38 7.35 -4.36
CA ILE A 85 -9.09 7.23 -2.92
C ILE A 85 -10.31 6.68 -2.16
N MET A 86 -11.52 7.19 -2.48
CA MET A 86 -12.75 6.69 -1.88
C MET A 86 -13.01 5.22 -2.25
N ALA A 87 -12.76 4.81 -3.49
CA ALA A 87 -12.90 3.42 -3.91
C ALA A 87 -11.93 2.50 -3.14
N ILE A 88 -10.67 2.92 -2.96
CA ILE A 88 -9.66 2.20 -2.18
C ILE A 88 -10.10 2.10 -0.71
N PHE A 89 -10.52 3.21 -0.11
CA PHE A 89 -10.96 3.24 1.29
C PHE A 89 -12.16 2.33 1.53
N VAL A 90 -13.21 2.47 0.72
CA VAL A 90 -14.41 1.65 0.85
C VAL A 90 -14.08 0.16 0.66
N SER A 91 -13.26 -0.19 -0.32
CA SER A 91 -12.91 -1.60 -0.56
C SER A 91 -12.13 -2.23 0.61
N THR A 92 -11.18 -1.50 1.20
CA THR A 92 -10.42 -1.99 2.37
C THR A 92 -11.28 -2.04 3.63
N PHE A 93 -12.10 -1.02 3.86
CA PHE A 93 -13.00 -0.95 5.00
C PHE A 93 -14.05 -2.08 4.96
N VAL A 94 -14.70 -2.26 3.81
CA VAL A 94 -15.68 -3.34 3.59
C VAL A 94 -15.03 -4.71 3.76
N SER A 95 -13.81 -4.91 3.24
CA SER A 95 -13.05 -6.16 3.45
C SER A 95 -12.78 -6.43 4.93
N GLY A 96 -12.43 -5.40 5.70
CA GLY A 96 -12.26 -5.50 7.15
C GLY A 96 -13.56 -5.88 7.86
N CYS A 97 -14.68 -5.23 7.52
CA CYS A 97 -16.00 -5.56 8.06
C CYS A 97 -16.39 -7.01 7.77
N PHE A 98 -16.20 -7.49 6.53
CA PHE A 98 -16.49 -8.87 6.18
C PHE A 98 -15.61 -9.87 6.93
N LEU A 99 -14.33 -9.60 7.11
CA LEU A 99 -13.47 -10.44 7.92
C LEU A 99 -13.93 -10.50 9.37
N MET A 100 -14.31 -9.36 9.96
CA MET A 100 -14.87 -9.34 11.32
C MET A 100 -16.19 -10.11 11.42
N LEU A 101 -17.13 -9.89 10.49
CA LEU A 101 -18.42 -10.60 10.50
C LEU A 101 -18.22 -12.11 10.33
N ASN A 102 -17.24 -12.53 9.53
CA ASN A 102 -16.95 -13.96 9.36
C ASN A 102 -16.51 -14.63 10.67
N THR A 103 -15.88 -13.92 11.60
CA THR A 103 -15.49 -14.51 12.90
C THR A 103 -16.68 -14.84 13.80
N PHE A 104 -17.84 -14.24 13.56
CA PHE A 104 -19.09 -14.52 14.30
C PHE A 104 -19.91 -15.65 13.68
N MET A 105 -19.54 -16.16 12.51
CA MET A 105 -20.22 -17.30 11.90
C MET A 105 -19.86 -18.57 12.66
N ILE A 106 -20.88 -19.41 12.91
CA ILE A 106 -20.66 -20.70 13.55
C ILE A 106 -19.96 -21.64 12.57
N PRO A 107 -18.76 -22.11 12.92
CA PRO A 107 -18.00 -22.98 12.01
C PRO A 107 -18.69 -24.34 11.86
N SER A 108 -18.56 -24.95 10.69
CA SER A 108 -18.95 -26.34 10.46
C SER A 108 -18.05 -27.28 11.27
N ILE A 109 -18.58 -28.44 11.64
CA ILE A 109 -17.81 -29.51 12.28
C ILE A 109 -16.65 -30.02 11.42
N TYR A 110 -16.68 -29.74 10.12
CA TYR A 110 -15.63 -30.11 9.17
C TYR A 110 -14.61 -28.99 8.90
N ASP A 111 -14.80 -27.81 9.51
CA ASP A 111 -13.91 -26.67 9.30
C ASP A 111 -12.77 -26.65 10.33
N ASN A 112 -11.70 -27.34 9.98
CA ASN A 112 -10.49 -27.40 10.79
C ASN A 112 -9.71 -26.07 10.81
N ASN A 113 -10.05 -25.11 9.95
CA ASN A 113 -9.36 -23.84 9.82
C ASN A 113 -10.07 -22.70 10.59
N ALA A 114 -11.28 -22.91 11.10
CA ALA A 114 -12.05 -21.89 11.80
C ALA A 114 -11.28 -21.23 12.96
N PRO A 115 -10.57 -21.97 13.84
CA PRO A 115 -9.79 -21.34 14.91
C PRO A 115 -8.67 -20.45 14.37
N PHE A 116 -8.03 -20.83 13.26
CA PHE A 116 -6.99 -20.04 12.62
C PHE A 116 -7.55 -18.70 12.13
N TYR A 117 -8.69 -18.69 11.44
CA TYR A 117 -9.31 -17.45 10.94
C TYR A 117 -9.80 -16.55 12.08
N GLN A 118 -10.42 -17.12 13.11
CA GLN A 118 -10.87 -16.38 14.28
C GLN A 118 -9.70 -15.70 14.99
N ASN A 119 -8.62 -16.42 15.28
CA ASN A 119 -7.44 -15.86 15.92
C ASN A 119 -6.75 -14.83 15.04
N LEU A 120 -6.66 -15.07 13.71
CA LEU A 120 -6.06 -14.11 12.78
C LEU A 120 -6.71 -12.74 12.87
N VAL A 121 -8.04 -12.68 12.97
CA VAL A 121 -8.79 -11.42 13.00
C VAL A 121 -8.84 -10.84 14.41
N LEU A 122 -9.19 -11.65 15.42
CA LEU A 122 -9.39 -11.18 16.80
C LEU A 122 -8.06 -10.73 17.43
N ASP A 123 -6.98 -11.47 17.22
CA ASP A 123 -5.66 -11.10 17.74
C ASP A 123 -5.07 -9.86 17.02
N ASN A 124 -5.59 -9.53 15.83
CA ASN A 124 -5.11 -8.43 15.02
C ASN A 124 -6.17 -7.33 14.77
N LEU A 125 -7.12 -7.14 15.68
CA LEU A 125 -8.16 -6.11 15.54
C LEU A 125 -7.59 -4.71 15.29
N ALA A 126 -6.45 -4.39 15.90
CA ALA A 126 -5.75 -3.12 15.65
C ALA A 126 -5.40 -2.95 14.17
N ILE A 127 -4.93 -4.00 13.50
CA ILE A 127 -4.64 -3.97 12.05
C ILE A 127 -5.92 -3.79 11.24
N VAL A 128 -6.98 -4.52 11.58
CA VAL A 128 -8.27 -4.44 10.86
C VAL A 128 -8.82 -3.01 10.85
N ILE A 129 -8.69 -2.29 11.96
CA ILE A 129 -9.23 -0.94 12.12
C ILE A 129 -8.25 0.12 11.59
N LEU A 130 -6.98 0.03 11.98
CA LEU A 130 -5.99 1.07 11.70
C LEU A 130 -5.50 1.07 10.25
N TYR A 131 -5.47 -0.11 9.58
CA TYR A 131 -4.98 -0.18 8.21
C TYR A 131 -5.82 0.65 7.21
N PRO A 132 -7.14 0.52 7.12
CA PRO A 132 -7.95 1.34 6.21
C PRO A 132 -7.83 2.84 6.50
N ILE A 133 -7.77 3.22 7.78
CA ILE A 133 -7.67 4.61 8.22
C ILE A 133 -6.31 5.19 7.83
N SER A 134 -5.21 4.50 8.14
CA SER A 134 -3.87 4.96 7.82
C SER A 134 -3.66 5.07 6.31
N LEU A 135 -4.13 4.07 5.56
CA LEU A 135 -4.06 4.08 4.09
C LEU A 135 -4.83 5.28 3.52
N PHE A 136 -6.03 5.55 4.02
CA PHE A 136 -6.84 6.69 3.58
C PHE A 136 -6.13 8.02 3.84
N ILE A 137 -5.60 8.23 5.06
CA ILE A 137 -4.85 9.45 5.42
C ILE A 137 -3.62 9.60 4.52
N THR A 138 -2.86 8.53 4.32
CA THR A 138 -1.66 8.54 3.49
C THR A 138 -1.98 8.88 2.04
N LEU A 139 -3.03 8.31 1.47
CA LEU A 139 -3.44 8.59 0.10
C LEU A 139 -3.95 10.03 -0.07
N LEU A 140 -4.68 10.57 0.91
CA LEU A 140 -5.12 11.96 0.90
C LEU A 140 -3.93 12.91 0.93
N LEU A 141 -2.99 12.72 1.87
CA LEU A 141 -1.77 13.54 1.97
C LEU A 141 -0.95 13.43 0.69
N SER A 142 -0.78 12.22 0.17
CA SER A 142 -0.05 11.97 -1.08
C SER A 142 -0.69 12.69 -2.26
N SER A 143 -2.03 12.67 -2.35
CA SER A 143 -2.75 13.36 -3.41
C SER A 143 -2.52 14.86 -3.39
N TYR A 144 -2.54 15.46 -2.21
CA TYR A 144 -2.28 16.88 -2.02
C TYR A 144 -0.82 17.26 -2.39
N CYS A 145 0.14 16.51 -1.88
CA CYS A 145 1.56 16.74 -2.17
C CYS A 145 1.89 16.58 -3.66
N PHE A 146 1.36 15.55 -4.31
CA PHE A 146 1.59 15.34 -5.74
C PHE A 146 0.94 16.40 -6.62
N GLU A 147 -0.20 16.95 -6.18
CA GLU A 147 -0.84 18.07 -6.88
C GLU A 147 0.03 19.33 -6.84
N LEU A 148 0.62 19.66 -5.69
CA LEU A 148 1.55 20.78 -5.57
C LEU A 148 2.78 20.61 -6.49
N LEU A 149 3.28 19.38 -6.61
CA LEU A 149 4.44 19.09 -7.46
C LEU A 149 4.12 19.06 -8.97
N LYS A 150 2.84 18.97 -9.35
CA LYS A 150 2.43 18.90 -10.76
C LYS A 150 2.87 20.13 -11.57
N ASN A 151 2.84 21.30 -10.98
CA ASN A 151 3.12 22.58 -11.62
C ASN A 151 4.62 22.96 -11.62
N GLU A 152 5.46 22.12 -11.01
CA GLU A 152 6.89 22.40 -10.88
C GLU A 152 7.70 21.76 -12.01
N ASP A 153 8.45 22.58 -12.77
CA ASP A 153 9.25 22.11 -13.92
C ASP A 153 10.70 21.75 -13.55
N LYS A 154 11.33 22.50 -12.64
CA LYS A 154 12.72 22.28 -12.26
C LYS A 154 12.82 21.21 -11.15
N ASN A 155 13.68 20.21 -11.38
CA ASN A 155 14.00 19.16 -10.40
C ASN A 155 12.78 18.35 -9.92
N ARG A 156 11.75 18.23 -10.75
CA ARG A 156 10.50 17.52 -10.43
C ARG A 156 10.75 16.13 -9.89
N LEU A 157 11.67 15.36 -10.49
CA LEU A 157 11.98 14.01 -10.06
C LEU A 157 12.54 13.98 -8.63
N ILE A 158 13.48 14.86 -8.30
CA ILE A 158 14.08 14.93 -6.96
C ILE A 158 13.01 15.34 -5.93
N LYS A 159 12.22 16.37 -6.23
CA LYS A 159 11.13 16.83 -5.36
C LYS A 159 10.10 15.71 -5.13
N THR A 160 9.74 14.97 -6.18
CA THR A 160 8.83 13.82 -6.06
C THR A 160 9.43 12.73 -5.17
N LEU A 161 10.71 12.40 -5.33
CA LEU A 161 11.39 11.41 -4.49
C LEU A 161 11.40 11.83 -3.02
N VAL A 162 11.80 13.07 -2.73
CA VAL A 162 11.84 13.60 -1.36
C VAL A 162 10.44 13.58 -0.72
N THR A 163 9.42 14.02 -1.47
CA THR A 163 8.03 14.00 -1.00
C THR A 163 7.54 12.59 -0.69
N ILE A 164 7.83 11.62 -1.56
CA ILE A 164 7.43 10.24 -1.38
C ILE A 164 8.14 9.63 -0.16
N ILE A 165 9.42 9.89 0.03
CA ILE A 165 10.16 9.42 1.21
C ILE A 165 9.52 9.96 2.49
N GLY A 166 9.15 11.24 2.52
CA GLY A 166 8.44 11.84 3.65
C GLY A 166 7.05 11.23 3.90
N LEU A 167 6.28 10.98 2.83
CA LEU A 167 4.97 10.33 2.92
C LEU A 167 5.06 8.89 3.41
N MET A 168 6.11 8.15 3.00
CA MET A 168 6.36 6.80 3.48
C MET A 168 6.67 6.76 4.98
N PHE A 169 7.37 7.77 5.48
CA PHE A 169 7.62 7.91 6.90
C PHE A 169 6.28 8.04 7.67
N ILE A 170 5.42 8.96 7.23
CA ILE A 170 4.10 9.19 7.85
C ILE A 170 3.26 7.91 7.82
N ASP A 171 3.14 7.27 6.65
CA ASP A 171 2.39 6.01 6.47
C ASP A 171 2.88 4.92 7.41
N THR A 172 4.19 4.71 7.45
CA THR A 172 4.78 3.66 8.25
C THR A 172 4.57 3.90 9.74
N PHE A 173 4.75 5.14 10.21
CA PHE A 173 4.55 5.45 11.61
C PHE A 173 3.08 5.41 12.02
N ILE A 174 2.16 5.91 11.20
CA ILE A 174 0.73 5.84 11.53
C ILE A 174 0.26 4.38 11.57
N PHE A 175 0.62 3.56 10.58
CA PHE A 175 0.12 2.19 10.51
C PHE A 175 0.98 1.23 11.34
N ILE A 176 2.25 1.06 10.97
CA ILE A 176 3.09 -0.01 11.54
C ILE A 176 3.34 0.23 13.02
N TYR A 177 3.75 1.45 13.38
CA TYR A 177 4.04 1.75 14.76
C TYR A 177 2.81 1.59 15.66
N PHE A 178 1.69 2.26 15.34
CA PHE A 178 0.50 2.18 16.19
C PHE A 178 -0.13 0.79 16.20
N SER A 179 -0.21 0.09 15.06
CA SER A 179 -0.78 -1.25 15.02
C SER A 179 0.05 -2.24 15.83
N TYR A 180 1.37 -2.21 15.67
CA TYR A 180 2.23 -3.15 16.36
C TYR A 180 2.57 -2.74 17.79
N ALA A 181 2.55 -1.45 18.14
CA ALA A 181 2.69 -1.01 19.55
C ALA A 181 1.55 -1.52 20.45
N ILE A 182 0.35 -1.76 19.87
CA ILE A 182 -0.77 -2.37 20.58
C ILE A 182 -0.59 -3.89 20.71
N LEU A 183 -0.03 -4.54 19.70
CA LEU A 183 0.06 -6.00 19.58
C LEU A 183 1.33 -6.57 20.22
N ILE A 184 2.43 -5.79 20.20
CA ILE A 184 3.76 -6.21 20.63
C ILE A 184 4.33 -5.12 21.56
N ARG A 185 5.52 -5.35 22.11
CA ARG A 185 6.24 -4.35 22.91
C ARG A 185 6.62 -3.14 22.06
N PHE A 186 6.54 -1.96 22.66
CA PHE A 186 6.80 -0.65 22.05
C PHE A 186 8.18 -0.53 21.39
N ASP A 187 9.22 -1.04 22.05
CA ASP A 187 10.59 -1.05 21.54
C ASP A 187 10.74 -1.89 20.26
N ILE A 188 10.05 -3.02 20.18
CA ILE A 188 10.04 -3.88 19.00
C ILE A 188 9.24 -3.22 17.86
N ALA A 189 8.12 -2.57 18.19
CA ALA A 189 7.30 -1.88 17.20
C ALA A 189 8.07 -0.76 16.47
N ILE A 190 8.93 -0.01 17.18
CA ILE A 190 9.82 1.01 16.58
C ILE A 190 10.78 0.36 15.56
N VAL A 191 11.42 -0.76 15.93
CA VAL A 191 12.37 -1.44 15.03
C VAL A 191 11.65 -1.90 13.76
N ILE A 192 10.48 -2.54 13.91
CA ILE A 192 9.67 -2.97 12.77
C ILE A 192 9.25 -1.77 11.89
N ALA A 193 8.89 -0.64 12.49
CA ALA A 193 8.53 0.56 11.76
C ALA A 193 9.71 1.11 10.95
N LEU A 194 10.89 1.18 11.54
CA LEU A 194 12.11 1.62 10.84
C LEU A 194 12.49 0.68 9.69
N ASP A 195 12.46 -0.63 9.93
CA ASP A 195 12.72 -1.66 8.91
C ASP A 195 11.75 -1.51 7.73
N ASN A 196 10.46 -1.36 8.03
CA ASN A 196 9.43 -1.15 6.99
C ASN A 196 9.65 0.15 6.21
N TYR A 197 9.97 1.24 6.90
CA TYR A 197 10.24 2.52 6.27
C TYR A 197 11.40 2.43 5.28
N LEU A 198 12.53 1.86 5.70
CA LEU A 198 13.71 1.71 4.83
C LEU A 198 13.41 0.88 3.59
N VAL A 199 12.73 -0.27 3.76
CA VAL A 199 12.38 -1.13 2.63
C VAL A 199 11.36 -0.46 1.70
N LYS A 200 10.35 0.22 2.23
CA LYS A 200 9.40 1.01 1.43
C LYS A 200 10.11 2.09 0.63
N ALA A 201 11.01 2.85 1.25
CA ALA A 201 11.75 3.90 0.57
C ALA A 201 12.57 3.35 -0.61
N ILE A 202 13.27 2.23 -0.43
CA ILE A 202 14.02 1.56 -1.50
C ILE A 202 13.10 1.13 -2.64
N ILE A 203 12.00 0.45 -2.33
CA ILE A 203 11.02 -0.01 -3.33
C ILE A 203 10.47 1.17 -4.12
N MET A 204 10.15 2.29 -3.45
CA MET A 204 9.60 3.46 -4.10
C MET A 204 10.59 4.16 -5.02
N VAL A 205 11.86 4.25 -4.62
CA VAL A 205 12.92 4.77 -5.51
C VAL A 205 12.99 3.93 -6.78
N VAL A 206 13.02 2.61 -6.65
CA VAL A 206 13.04 1.68 -7.80
C VAL A 206 11.80 1.87 -8.68
N TYR A 207 10.62 1.93 -8.10
CA TYR A 207 9.37 2.14 -8.82
C TYR A 207 9.37 3.45 -9.61
N ILE A 208 9.77 4.56 -8.99
CA ILE A 208 9.79 5.88 -9.65
C ILE A 208 10.79 5.91 -10.79
N LEU A 209 11.99 5.34 -10.61
CA LEU A 209 12.99 5.30 -11.67
C LEU A 209 12.48 4.50 -12.88
N ILE A 210 11.88 3.34 -12.65
CA ILE A 210 11.31 2.50 -13.71
C ILE A 210 10.15 3.23 -14.39
N ILE A 211 9.24 3.81 -13.63
CA ILE A 211 8.05 4.48 -14.17
C ILE A 211 8.43 5.71 -14.99
N ASN A 212 9.31 6.55 -14.51
CA ASN A 212 9.75 7.72 -15.28
C ASN A 212 10.44 7.32 -16.59
N LYS A 213 11.21 6.23 -16.59
CA LYS A 213 11.86 5.72 -17.80
C LYS A 213 10.88 5.09 -18.79
N VAL A 214 9.93 4.33 -18.27
CA VAL A 214 9.03 3.50 -19.08
C VAL A 214 7.81 4.28 -19.57
N PHE A 215 7.24 5.11 -18.69
CA PHE A 215 5.97 5.77 -19.00
C PHE A 215 6.15 7.10 -19.72
N LYS A 216 7.40 7.60 -19.88
CA LYS A 216 7.66 8.92 -20.48
C LYS A 216 6.50 9.87 -20.15
N ILE A 217 6.37 10.25 -18.86
CA ILE A 217 5.25 11.09 -18.41
C ILE A 217 5.30 12.37 -19.25
N ARG A 218 4.58 12.35 -20.37
CA ARG A 218 4.45 13.53 -21.24
C ARG A 218 3.67 14.56 -20.44
N LYS A 219 4.19 15.77 -20.41
CA LYS A 219 3.44 16.92 -19.93
C LYS A 219 2.07 16.92 -20.60
N VAL A 220 1.01 16.77 -19.83
CA VAL A 220 -0.34 17.10 -20.31
C VAL A 220 -0.32 18.60 -20.49
N LYS A 221 -0.31 19.06 -21.77
CA LYS A 221 -0.49 20.46 -22.10
C LYS A 221 -1.88 20.92 -21.70
#